data_136ee2933cd9e87da308df25e2e12181
#
_entry.id   136ee2933cd9e87da308df25e2e12181
#
_cell.length_a   1.000
_cell.length_b   1.000
_cell.length_c   1.000
_cell.angle_alpha   90.00
_cell.angle_beta   90.00
_cell.angle_gamma   90.00
#
_symmetry.space_group_name_H-M   'P 1'
#
loop_
_entity.id
_entity.type
_entity.pdbx_description
1 polymer ?
#
loop_
_entity_poly.entity_id
_entity_poly.type
_entity_poly.pdbx_seq_one_letter_code
_entity_poly.pdbx_strand_id
1 'polypeptide(L)'
;MQKKLLVWLLPVLFGWQVVDSTEIPFKLTAQEEYELTQTVYDQYFQTIPQNPNVFQVENLYSDLELTQVVGQLKPNQAFSITDVIVNSKKELVFQIDNASYIVADTNKLFDDVVLTETFVEQTYWTNKNITVLSSPVANQAKEVKTDIQAYQAVTISKISTTPIGDFAYIADKGWIAMDDLSTVDNRMEAVQALLTQKYSKNNIGIYVKQLSTGQSAGLNQDKVFYSASIAKLPILYYVQEQINAGQIDLTTKVKYTAESMVFPGAYVVGGSGSLSKTPDNKEYSLEELINKTAKESDNVASNLLSYYVTHRFDKDFEQIITDVTDSKWDMVTRETTAEVAGTMMEALYEQEGYVLESLLSTQFDNQRISKDIAVPVAHKIGDADDVKHDVAIVYAESPFVLSIFTDKSSYDEITQIANDIYGILK
;
A
#
# COMPACT_ATOMS: atom_id res chain seq x y z
N MET A 1 -11.82 -41.06 -13.63
CA MET A 1 -11.77 -42.56 -13.59
C MET A 1 -12.85 -43.13 -14.49
N GLN A 2 -12.49 -43.38 -15.68
CA GLN A 2 -12.86 -44.45 -16.63
C GLN A 2 -14.23 -45.11 -16.43
N LYS A 3 -15.18 -44.71 -17.26
CA LYS A 3 -16.34 -45.58 -17.65
C LYS A 3 -16.06 -46.23 -19.01
N LYS A 4 -15.03 -47.05 -19.05
CA LYS A 4 -14.80 -48.03 -20.15
C LYS A 4 -15.13 -49.39 -19.63
N LEU A 5 -16.40 -49.71 -19.46
CA LEU A 5 -16.78 -51.10 -19.11
C LEU A 5 -18.27 -51.37 -19.33
N LEU A 6 -18.72 -51.21 -20.52
CA LEU A 6 -20.08 -51.78 -20.83
C LEU A 6 -20.24 -52.29 -22.24
N VAL A 7 -19.19 -52.61 -22.96
CA VAL A 7 -19.30 -53.16 -24.32
C VAL A 7 -18.87 -54.64 -24.40
N TRP A 8 -18.48 -55.27 -23.30
CA TRP A 8 -17.88 -56.62 -23.33
C TRP A 8 -18.74 -57.76 -22.70
N LEU A 9 -20.01 -57.54 -22.45
CA LEU A 9 -20.81 -58.58 -21.77
C LEU A 9 -22.03 -59.13 -22.55
N LEU A 10 -22.07 -59.01 -23.86
CA LEU A 10 -23.22 -59.48 -24.63
C LEU A 10 -22.99 -60.48 -25.79
N PRO A 11 -21.87 -61.20 -25.93
CA PRO A 11 -21.86 -62.28 -26.95
C PRO A 11 -21.86 -63.68 -26.42
N VAL A 12 -22.26 -63.99 -25.20
CA VAL A 12 -22.11 -65.34 -24.67
C VAL A 12 -23.42 -66.14 -24.58
N LEU A 13 -24.57 -65.60 -25.00
CA LEU A 13 -25.85 -66.30 -24.78
C LEU A 13 -26.69 -66.65 -26.01
N PHE A 14 -26.25 -66.46 -27.25
CA PHE A 14 -27.00 -66.94 -28.38
C PHE A 14 -26.15 -67.71 -29.36
N GLY A 15 -26.39 -69.02 -29.40
CA GLY A 15 -25.80 -69.94 -30.35
C GLY A 15 -26.16 -69.58 -31.79
N TRP A 16 -25.15 -69.69 -32.64
CA TRP A 16 -25.14 -69.91 -34.09
C TRP A 16 -26.47 -69.69 -34.85
N GLN A 17 -26.72 -68.42 -35.16
CA GLN A 17 -27.38 -68.06 -36.41
C GLN A 17 -26.53 -67.06 -37.12
N VAL A 18 -26.18 -67.30 -38.36
CA VAL A 18 -25.57 -66.30 -39.24
C VAL A 18 -26.63 -65.22 -39.44
N VAL A 19 -26.52 -64.14 -38.71
CA VAL A 19 -27.25 -62.90 -39.00
C VAL A 19 -26.50 -62.24 -40.15
N ASP A 20 -27.10 -62.22 -41.33
CA ASP A 20 -26.71 -61.37 -42.43
C ASP A 20 -26.73 -59.93 -41.87
N SER A 21 -25.56 -59.35 -41.53
CA SER A 21 -25.45 -57.98 -41.12
C SER A 21 -25.67 -57.13 -42.36
N THR A 22 -26.88 -56.70 -42.59
CA THR A 22 -27.11 -55.51 -43.39
C THR A 22 -26.49 -54.39 -42.61
N GLU A 23 -25.31 -53.93 -43.06
CA GLU A 23 -24.73 -52.63 -42.60
C GLU A 23 -25.77 -51.55 -42.88
N ILE A 24 -26.56 -51.18 -41.87
CA ILE A 24 -27.33 -49.95 -41.92
C ILE A 24 -26.30 -48.81 -41.81
N PRO A 25 -26.15 -48.03 -42.86
CA PRO A 25 -25.22 -46.88 -42.78
C PRO A 25 -25.80 -45.89 -41.74
N PHE A 26 -25.26 -45.96 -40.53
CA PHE A 26 -25.62 -45.04 -39.48
C PHE A 26 -24.91 -43.71 -39.80
N LYS A 27 -25.60 -42.79 -40.45
CA LYS A 27 -25.15 -41.42 -40.66
C LYS A 27 -25.59 -40.63 -39.45
N LEU A 28 -24.60 -40.33 -38.59
CA LEU A 28 -24.80 -39.33 -37.56
C LEU A 28 -25.00 -37.95 -38.24
N THR A 29 -25.90 -37.18 -37.71
CA THR A 29 -26.00 -35.77 -38.03
C THR A 29 -24.72 -35.05 -37.50
N ALA A 30 -24.39 -33.93 -38.07
CA ALA A 30 -23.23 -33.13 -37.58
C ALA A 30 -23.32 -32.81 -36.08
N GLN A 31 -24.54 -32.64 -35.58
CA GLN A 31 -24.82 -32.40 -34.18
C GLN A 31 -24.60 -33.65 -33.32
N GLU A 32 -25.05 -34.85 -33.75
CA GLU A 32 -24.78 -36.08 -33.01
C GLU A 32 -23.31 -36.47 -33.04
N GLU A 33 -22.60 -36.21 -34.16
CA GLU A 33 -21.16 -36.42 -34.27
C GLU A 33 -20.40 -35.46 -33.33
N TYR A 34 -20.85 -34.19 -33.19
CA TYR A 34 -20.35 -33.23 -32.25
C TYR A 34 -20.59 -33.67 -30.79
N GLU A 35 -21.82 -34.04 -30.43
CA GLU A 35 -22.14 -34.50 -29.08
C GLU A 35 -21.33 -35.74 -28.65
N LEU A 36 -21.02 -36.64 -29.57
CA LEU A 36 -20.16 -37.80 -29.33
C LEU A 36 -18.68 -37.47 -29.23
N THR A 37 -18.24 -36.40 -29.87
CA THR A 37 -16.84 -35.93 -29.84
C THR A 37 -16.58 -34.93 -28.72
N GLN A 38 -17.59 -34.28 -28.16
CA GLN A 38 -17.48 -33.30 -27.05
C GLN A 38 -16.71 -33.84 -25.82
N THR A 39 -16.69 -35.13 -25.60
CA THR A 39 -15.96 -35.72 -24.46
C THR A 39 -14.43 -35.64 -24.61
N VAL A 40 -13.91 -35.11 -25.71
CA VAL A 40 -12.48 -35.12 -26.04
C VAL A 40 -11.85 -33.73 -26.06
N TYR A 41 -12.64 -32.65 -26.11
CA TYR A 41 -12.12 -31.30 -26.23
C TYR A 41 -12.79 -30.33 -25.25
N ASP A 42 -12.07 -29.94 -24.21
CA ASP A 42 -12.48 -28.89 -23.25
C ASP A 42 -12.55 -27.46 -23.89
N GLN A 43 -12.30 -27.36 -25.18
CA GLN A 43 -12.21 -26.08 -25.92
C GLN A 43 -13.52 -25.65 -26.58
N TYR A 44 -14.58 -26.51 -26.57
CA TYR A 44 -15.82 -26.21 -27.27
C TYR A 44 -16.94 -25.87 -26.30
N PHE A 45 -17.83 -24.99 -26.76
CA PHE A 45 -19.00 -24.58 -25.99
C PHE A 45 -20.00 -25.76 -25.84
N GLN A 46 -20.48 -26.00 -24.63
CA GLN A 46 -21.56 -26.94 -24.35
C GLN A 46 -22.94 -26.35 -24.68
N THR A 47 -23.04 -25.01 -24.62
CA THR A 47 -24.23 -24.24 -24.97
C THR A 47 -23.83 -23.04 -25.79
N ILE A 48 -24.72 -22.62 -26.69
CA ILE A 48 -24.48 -21.40 -27.50
C ILE A 48 -24.50 -20.20 -26.57
N PRO A 49 -23.44 -19.35 -26.57
CA PRO A 49 -23.40 -18.09 -25.81
C PRO A 49 -24.61 -17.19 -26.16
N GLN A 50 -25.29 -16.70 -25.13
CA GLN A 50 -26.42 -15.79 -25.32
C GLN A 50 -25.98 -14.32 -25.46
N ASN A 51 -24.86 -13.99 -24.84
CA ASN A 51 -24.20 -12.69 -24.94
C ASN A 51 -22.74 -12.88 -25.39
N PRO A 52 -22.50 -13.32 -26.63
CA PRO A 52 -21.17 -13.67 -27.08
C PRO A 52 -20.24 -12.46 -27.11
N ASN A 53 -19.01 -12.65 -26.66
CA ASN A 53 -17.92 -11.68 -26.71
C ASN A 53 -16.61 -12.38 -27.02
N VAL A 54 -15.57 -11.64 -27.39
CA VAL A 54 -14.24 -12.16 -27.68
C VAL A 54 -13.22 -11.61 -26.66
N PHE A 55 -12.26 -12.43 -26.24
CA PHE A 55 -11.18 -11.99 -25.34
C PHE A 55 -10.21 -11.00 -26.00
N GLN A 56 -9.99 -11.19 -27.31
CA GLN A 56 -9.09 -10.36 -28.10
C GLN A 56 -9.66 -10.19 -29.52
N VAL A 57 -8.95 -9.44 -30.37
CA VAL A 57 -9.35 -9.29 -31.77
C VAL A 57 -9.27 -10.65 -32.48
N GLU A 58 -10.40 -11.11 -33.01
CA GLU A 58 -10.51 -12.38 -33.75
C GLU A 58 -10.87 -12.15 -35.21
N ASN A 59 -10.36 -13.03 -36.10
CA ASN A 59 -10.67 -12.95 -37.51
C ASN A 59 -12.07 -13.51 -37.80
N LEU A 60 -12.77 -12.84 -38.71
CA LEU A 60 -14.01 -13.30 -39.31
C LEU A 60 -13.75 -13.85 -40.71
N TYR A 61 -14.45 -14.94 -41.05
CA TYR A 61 -14.27 -15.65 -42.32
C TYR A 61 -15.56 -15.63 -43.14
N SER A 62 -15.40 -15.64 -44.47
CA SER A 62 -16.55 -15.75 -45.41
C SER A 62 -16.97 -17.17 -45.71
N ASP A 63 -16.17 -18.17 -45.31
CA ASP A 63 -16.40 -19.57 -45.61
C ASP A 63 -16.30 -20.41 -44.31
N LEU A 64 -17.04 -21.53 -44.33
CA LEU A 64 -17.13 -22.48 -43.23
C LEU A 64 -15.78 -23.15 -42.88
N GLU A 65 -14.90 -23.26 -43.87
CA GLU A 65 -13.58 -23.90 -43.72
C GLU A 65 -12.53 -22.93 -43.12
N LEU A 66 -12.94 -21.69 -42.77
CA LEU A 66 -12.14 -20.65 -42.13
C LEU A 66 -10.86 -20.32 -42.92
N THR A 67 -10.99 -20.20 -44.26
CA THR A 67 -9.84 -19.98 -45.16
C THR A 67 -9.73 -18.53 -45.64
N GLN A 68 -10.86 -17.80 -45.75
CA GLN A 68 -10.89 -16.45 -46.31
C GLN A 68 -11.31 -15.44 -45.26
N VAL A 69 -10.36 -14.66 -44.76
CA VAL A 69 -10.62 -13.58 -43.79
C VAL A 69 -11.32 -12.43 -44.49
N VAL A 70 -12.47 -12.01 -43.96
CA VAL A 70 -13.29 -10.90 -44.47
C VAL A 70 -13.41 -9.72 -43.50
N GLY A 71 -12.96 -9.90 -42.26
CA GLY A 71 -13.03 -8.85 -41.25
C GLY A 71 -12.45 -9.29 -39.92
N GLN A 72 -12.67 -8.49 -38.93
CA GLN A 72 -12.25 -8.75 -37.54
C GLN A 72 -13.35 -8.38 -36.57
N LEU A 73 -13.50 -9.18 -35.54
CA LEU A 73 -14.35 -8.94 -34.37
C LEU A 73 -13.48 -8.43 -33.23
N LYS A 74 -13.88 -7.34 -32.61
CA LYS A 74 -13.14 -6.73 -31.48
C LYS A 74 -13.85 -7.02 -30.17
N PRO A 75 -13.13 -7.06 -29.03
CA PRO A 75 -13.75 -7.10 -27.71
C PRO A 75 -14.81 -6.01 -27.54
N ASN A 76 -15.92 -6.37 -26.91
CA ASN A 76 -17.08 -5.54 -26.65
C ASN A 76 -17.82 -5.02 -27.89
N GLN A 77 -17.58 -5.61 -29.05
CA GLN A 77 -18.36 -5.39 -30.25
C GLN A 77 -19.55 -6.37 -30.24
N ALA A 78 -20.76 -5.83 -30.22
CA ALA A 78 -21.97 -6.67 -30.22
C ALA A 78 -22.09 -7.51 -31.51
N PHE A 79 -22.41 -8.77 -31.38
CA PHE A 79 -22.75 -9.70 -32.45
C PHE A 79 -23.67 -10.80 -31.90
N SER A 80 -24.31 -11.55 -32.80
CA SER A 80 -25.16 -12.68 -32.43
C SER A 80 -24.73 -13.93 -33.16
N ILE A 81 -24.80 -15.07 -32.47
CA ILE A 81 -24.59 -16.39 -33.06
C ILE A 81 -25.93 -16.87 -33.65
N THR A 82 -25.95 -17.12 -34.94
CA THR A 82 -27.16 -17.52 -35.66
C THR A 82 -27.24 -19.03 -35.92
N ASP A 83 -26.10 -19.71 -36.00
CA ASP A 83 -26.02 -21.14 -36.20
C ASP A 83 -24.70 -21.73 -35.70
N VAL A 84 -24.68 -23.03 -35.49
CA VAL A 84 -23.53 -23.84 -35.07
C VAL A 84 -23.32 -24.96 -36.06
N ILE A 85 -22.18 -24.99 -36.72
CA ILE A 85 -21.88 -25.90 -37.81
C ILE A 85 -20.54 -26.57 -37.56
N VAL A 86 -20.44 -27.84 -37.95
CA VAL A 86 -19.16 -28.57 -37.98
C VAL A 86 -18.62 -28.54 -39.39
N ASN A 87 -17.39 -28.03 -39.55
CA ASN A 87 -16.72 -27.96 -40.86
C ASN A 87 -16.13 -29.33 -41.29
N SER A 88 -15.55 -29.40 -42.49
CA SER A 88 -14.97 -30.63 -43.02
C SER A 88 -13.75 -31.13 -42.22
N LYS A 89 -13.10 -30.22 -41.46
CA LYS A 89 -11.99 -30.53 -40.54
C LYS A 89 -12.45 -31.01 -39.17
N LYS A 90 -13.77 -31.12 -38.95
CA LYS A 90 -14.41 -31.45 -37.67
C LYS A 90 -14.19 -30.38 -36.59
N GLU A 91 -14.05 -29.16 -36.99
CA GLU A 91 -14.01 -27.99 -36.10
C GLU A 91 -15.41 -27.42 -35.94
N LEU A 92 -15.78 -27.05 -34.71
CA LEU A 92 -17.03 -26.35 -34.44
C LEU A 92 -16.88 -24.88 -34.83
N VAL A 93 -17.82 -24.39 -35.61
CA VAL A 93 -17.82 -23.05 -36.18
C VAL A 93 -19.13 -22.35 -35.86
N PHE A 94 -19.10 -21.17 -35.33
CA PHE A 94 -20.27 -20.31 -35.20
C PHE A 94 -20.49 -19.51 -36.48
N GLN A 95 -21.68 -19.55 -36.98
CA GLN A 95 -22.18 -18.58 -37.94
C GLN A 95 -22.70 -17.37 -37.15
N ILE A 96 -22.24 -16.17 -37.51
CA ILE A 96 -22.65 -14.95 -36.90
C ILE A 96 -23.40 -14.06 -37.88
N ASP A 97 -23.88 -12.91 -37.44
CA ASP A 97 -24.57 -11.93 -38.25
C ASP A 97 -23.96 -11.79 -39.65
N ASN A 98 -24.79 -11.62 -40.67
CA ASN A 98 -24.39 -11.48 -42.08
C ASN A 98 -23.65 -12.67 -42.72
N ALA A 99 -23.82 -13.88 -42.21
CA ALA A 99 -23.24 -15.10 -42.74
C ALA A 99 -21.70 -15.13 -42.73
N SER A 100 -21.08 -14.46 -41.76
CA SER A 100 -19.65 -14.63 -41.46
C SER A 100 -19.47 -15.77 -40.47
N TYR A 101 -18.25 -16.31 -40.41
CA TYR A 101 -17.91 -17.48 -39.58
C TYR A 101 -16.75 -17.15 -38.64
N ILE A 102 -16.80 -17.79 -37.45
CA ILE A 102 -15.73 -17.76 -36.45
C ILE A 102 -15.59 -19.12 -35.78
N VAL A 103 -14.38 -19.53 -35.41
CA VAL A 103 -14.20 -20.77 -34.67
C VAL A 103 -14.88 -20.71 -33.30
N ALA A 104 -15.60 -21.78 -32.94
CA ALA A 104 -16.29 -21.86 -31.65
C ALA A 104 -15.34 -22.38 -30.53
N ASP A 105 -14.37 -21.57 -30.13
CA ASP A 105 -13.31 -21.92 -29.19
C ASP A 105 -13.48 -21.12 -27.91
N THR A 106 -13.58 -21.78 -26.75
CA THR A 106 -13.73 -21.15 -25.43
C THR A 106 -12.51 -20.34 -24.97
N ASN A 107 -11.35 -20.51 -25.63
CA ASN A 107 -10.17 -19.66 -25.42
C ASN A 107 -10.24 -18.35 -26.20
N LYS A 108 -11.17 -18.21 -27.13
CA LYS A 108 -11.34 -17.05 -28.00
C LYS A 108 -12.61 -16.28 -27.72
N LEU A 109 -13.70 -17.00 -27.47
CA LEU A 109 -15.01 -16.45 -27.19
C LEU A 109 -15.48 -16.85 -25.79
N PHE A 110 -16.38 -16.06 -25.25
CA PHE A 110 -17.06 -16.35 -23.98
C PHE A 110 -18.50 -15.84 -24.00
N ASP A 111 -19.30 -16.36 -23.10
CA ASP A 111 -20.62 -15.79 -22.82
C ASP A 111 -20.46 -14.69 -21.78
N ASP A 112 -20.71 -13.45 -22.16
CA ASP A 112 -20.47 -12.25 -21.34
C ASP A 112 -21.62 -12.05 -20.35
N VAL A 113 -21.58 -12.83 -19.28
CA VAL A 113 -22.61 -12.89 -18.25
C VAL A 113 -21.99 -12.90 -16.84
N VAL A 114 -22.79 -12.56 -15.85
CA VAL A 114 -22.41 -12.77 -14.45
C VAL A 114 -22.56 -14.27 -14.13
N LEU A 115 -21.46 -14.91 -13.74
CA LEU A 115 -21.42 -16.33 -13.37
C LEU A 115 -21.88 -16.53 -11.92
N THR A 116 -21.41 -15.70 -11.00
CA THR A 116 -21.79 -15.73 -9.58
C THR A 116 -21.85 -14.34 -9.00
N GLU A 117 -22.68 -14.15 -7.97
CA GLU A 117 -22.72 -12.94 -7.16
C GLU A 117 -22.58 -13.29 -5.67
N THR A 118 -21.73 -12.54 -4.97
CA THR A 118 -21.56 -12.65 -3.53
C THR A 118 -21.80 -11.30 -2.90
N PHE A 119 -22.70 -11.24 -1.91
CA PHE A 119 -22.92 -10.02 -1.12
C PHE A 119 -21.87 -9.94 -0.03
N VAL A 120 -21.26 -8.76 0.11
CA VAL A 120 -20.22 -8.46 1.07
C VAL A 120 -20.46 -7.08 1.67
N GLU A 121 -19.82 -6.80 2.82
CA GLU A 121 -19.71 -5.45 3.37
C GLU A 121 -18.27 -5.29 3.84
N GLN A 122 -17.43 -4.84 2.92
CA GLN A 122 -15.99 -4.76 3.17
C GLN A 122 -15.42 -3.49 2.55
N THR A 123 -14.47 -2.88 3.27
CA THR A 123 -13.72 -1.71 2.78
C THR A 123 -12.51 -2.17 1.98
N TYR A 124 -12.35 -1.55 0.82
CA TYR A 124 -11.19 -1.64 -0.06
C TYR A 124 -10.65 -0.25 -0.35
N TRP A 125 -9.44 -0.19 -0.86
CA TRP A 125 -8.79 1.03 -1.31
C TRP A 125 -8.65 0.99 -2.83
N THR A 126 -9.02 2.09 -3.49
CA THR A 126 -8.84 2.21 -4.94
C THR A 126 -7.36 2.34 -5.28
N ASN A 127 -6.94 1.74 -6.41
CA ASN A 127 -5.59 1.91 -6.93
C ASN A 127 -5.44 3.25 -7.68
N LYS A 128 -4.25 3.52 -8.21
CA LYS A 128 -3.92 4.77 -8.92
C LYS A 128 -4.82 5.02 -10.13
N ASN A 129 -5.05 3.99 -10.92
CA ASN A 129 -5.88 4.06 -12.12
C ASN A 129 -7.13 3.25 -11.86
N ILE A 130 -8.28 3.90 -11.94
CA ILE A 130 -9.57 3.26 -11.72
C ILE A 130 -10.51 3.61 -12.85
N THR A 131 -11.35 2.66 -13.23
CA THR A 131 -12.48 2.89 -14.13
C THR A 131 -13.74 2.38 -13.47
N VAL A 132 -14.73 3.23 -13.32
CA VAL A 132 -16.04 2.84 -12.80
C VAL A 132 -16.96 2.55 -13.97
N LEU A 133 -17.60 1.39 -13.96
CA LEU A 133 -18.44 0.89 -15.03
C LEU A 133 -19.91 0.81 -14.60
N SER A 134 -20.82 0.96 -15.55
CA SER A 134 -22.27 0.82 -15.31
C SER A 134 -22.71 -0.65 -15.12
N SER A 135 -21.90 -1.61 -15.55
CA SER A 135 -22.20 -3.05 -15.53
C SER A 135 -20.90 -3.84 -15.39
N PRO A 136 -20.91 -5.01 -14.72
CA PRO A 136 -19.78 -5.93 -14.73
C PRO A 136 -19.70 -6.74 -16.03
N VAL A 137 -20.77 -6.74 -16.85
CA VAL A 137 -20.86 -7.39 -18.15
C VAL A 137 -20.26 -6.46 -19.21
N ALA A 138 -19.18 -6.89 -19.86
CA ALA A 138 -18.31 -6.02 -20.64
C ALA A 138 -19.00 -5.38 -21.85
N ASN A 139 -19.83 -6.12 -22.60
CA ASN A 139 -20.53 -5.58 -23.79
C ASN A 139 -21.67 -4.61 -23.44
N GLN A 140 -22.08 -4.53 -22.17
CA GLN A 140 -23.08 -3.58 -21.66
C GLN A 140 -22.45 -2.46 -20.83
N ALA A 141 -21.18 -2.59 -20.49
CA ALA A 141 -20.46 -1.67 -19.64
C ALA A 141 -20.21 -0.33 -20.34
N LYS A 142 -20.47 0.76 -19.62
CA LYS A 142 -20.09 2.13 -20.00
C LYS A 142 -19.36 2.73 -18.82
N GLU A 143 -18.36 3.53 -19.11
CA GLU A 143 -17.69 4.31 -18.07
C GLU A 143 -18.69 5.29 -17.43
N VAL A 144 -18.69 5.32 -16.10
CA VAL A 144 -19.53 6.20 -15.28
C VAL A 144 -18.64 7.25 -14.62
N LYS A 145 -19.03 8.52 -14.77
CA LYS A 145 -18.36 9.60 -14.05
C LYS A 145 -18.80 9.57 -12.59
N THR A 146 -17.85 9.45 -11.68
CA THR A 146 -18.06 9.45 -10.24
C THR A 146 -17.12 10.42 -9.55
N ASP A 147 -17.31 10.60 -8.25
CA ASP A 147 -16.44 11.37 -7.36
C ASP A 147 -15.37 10.49 -6.68
N ILE A 148 -15.31 9.19 -7.00
CA ILE A 148 -14.30 8.29 -6.47
C ILE A 148 -12.91 8.72 -6.98
N GLN A 149 -11.98 8.86 -6.05
CA GLN A 149 -10.59 9.23 -6.32
C GLN A 149 -9.67 8.02 -6.21
N ALA A 150 -8.47 8.12 -6.79
CA ALA A 150 -7.40 7.18 -6.53
C ALA A 150 -7.00 7.18 -5.04
N TYR A 151 -6.63 6.01 -4.53
CA TYR A 151 -6.19 5.82 -3.13
C TYR A 151 -7.26 6.18 -2.09
N GLN A 152 -8.51 6.03 -2.43
CA GLN A 152 -9.67 6.31 -1.57
C GLN A 152 -10.25 5.01 -1.02
N ALA A 153 -10.62 5.01 0.26
CA ALA A 153 -11.40 3.93 0.86
C ALA A 153 -12.82 3.91 0.26
N VAL A 154 -13.27 2.73 -0.16
CA VAL A 154 -14.61 2.50 -0.70
C VAL A 154 -15.22 1.25 -0.06
N THR A 155 -16.50 1.29 0.24
CA THR A 155 -17.23 0.12 0.74
C THR A 155 -17.84 -0.65 -0.41
N ILE A 156 -17.49 -1.93 -0.51
CA ILE A 156 -18.01 -2.87 -1.50
C ILE A 156 -19.23 -3.56 -0.91
N SER A 157 -20.34 -3.58 -1.64
CA SER A 157 -21.57 -4.26 -1.23
C SER A 157 -21.83 -5.59 -1.95
N LYS A 158 -21.17 -5.83 -3.08
CA LYS A 158 -21.32 -7.03 -3.87
C LYS A 158 -20.09 -7.28 -4.75
N ILE A 159 -19.74 -8.54 -4.96
CA ILE A 159 -18.73 -8.98 -5.93
C ILE A 159 -19.43 -9.88 -6.95
N SER A 160 -19.23 -9.60 -8.24
CA SER A 160 -19.71 -10.41 -9.35
C SER A 160 -18.53 -11.00 -10.10
N THR A 161 -18.53 -12.32 -10.25
CA THR A 161 -17.56 -13.05 -11.08
C THR A 161 -18.09 -13.15 -12.51
N THR A 162 -17.26 -12.79 -13.47
CA THR A 162 -17.53 -12.89 -14.92
C THR A 162 -16.41 -13.66 -15.61
N PRO A 163 -16.57 -14.08 -16.87
CA PRO A 163 -15.50 -14.75 -17.62
C PRO A 163 -14.21 -13.92 -17.79
N ILE A 164 -14.29 -12.59 -17.64
CA ILE A 164 -13.14 -11.69 -17.79
C ILE A 164 -12.56 -11.20 -16.44
N GLY A 165 -13.08 -11.68 -15.31
CA GLY A 165 -12.60 -11.35 -13.97
C GLY A 165 -13.72 -10.99 -13.00
N ASP A 166 -13.30 -10.60 -11.81
CA ASP A 166 -14.19 -10.21 -10.73
C ASP A 166 -14.37 -8.68 -10.70
N PHE A 167 -15.62 -8.27 -10.45
CA PHE A 167 -16.00 -6.86 -10.34
C PHE A 167 -16.69 -6.61 -9.01
N ALA A 168 -16.29 -5.52 -8.34
CA ALA A 168 -16.88 -5.05 -7.11
C ALA A 168 -17.91 -3.95 -7.36
N TYR A 169 -19.06 -4.02 -6.70
CA TYR A 169 -20.10 -3.00 -6.75
C TYR A 169 -20.01 -2.05 -5.58
N ILE A 170 -19.92 -0.77 -5.90
CA ILE A 170 -20.00 0.33 -4.95
C ILE A 170 -21.40 0.94 -5.09
N ALA A 171 -22.17 0.94 -3.98
CA ALA A 171 -23.55 1.41 -3.97
C ALA A 171 -23.67 2.83 -4.57
N ASP A 172 -24.64 3.01 -5.47
CA ASP A 172 -24.95 4.27 -6.16
C ASP A 172 -23.81 4.85 -7.03
N LYS A 173 -22.69 4.13 -7.19
CA LYS A 173 -21.53 4.57 -7.98
C LYS A 173 -21.32 3.70 -9.23
N GLY A 174 -21.32 2.37 -9.08
CA GLY A 174 -21.12 1.43 -10.16
C GLY A 174 -20.14 0.32 -9.81
N TRP A 175 -19.52 -0.26 -10.83
CA TRP A 175 -18.66 -1.42 -10.76
C TRP A 175 -17.21 -1.04 -11.01
N ILE A 176 -16.30 -1.62 -10.23
CA ILE A 176 -14.85 -1.51 -10.41
C ILE A 176 -14.27 -2.91 -10.51
N ALA A 177 -13.29 -3.13 -11.40
CA ALA A 177 -12.55 -4.38 -11.43
C ALA A 177 -11.85 -4.62 -10.09
N MET A 178 -11.90 -5.86 -9.58
CA MET A 178 -11.24 -6.20 -8.32
C MET A 178 -9.72 -5.96 -8.37
N ASP A 179 -9.09 -6.06 -9.53
CA ASP A 179 -7.67 -5.77 -9.75
C ASP A 179 -7.33 -4.28 -9.55
N ASP A 180 -8.32 -3.39 -9.64
CA ASP A 180 -8.16 -1.95 -9.37
C ASP A 180 -8.36 -1.60 -7.88
N LEU A 181 -8.49 -2.60 -7.01
CA LEU A 181 -8.73 -2.45 -5.59
C LEU A 181 -7.64 -3.14 -4.76
N SER A 182 -7.35 -2.57 -3.61
CA SER A 182 -6.45 -3.11 -2.59
C SER A 182 -7.21 -3.41 -1.30
N THR A 183 -6.89 -4.51 -0.65
CA THR A 183 -7.39 -4.82 0.71
C THR A 183 -6.63 -4.07 1.81
N VAL A 184 -5.52 -3.45 1.46
CA VAL A 184 -4.65 -2.69 2.37
C VAL A 184 -4.68 -1.23 1.98
N ASP A 185 -4.66 -0.33 2.97
CA ASP A 185 -4.52 1.12 2.76
C ASP A 185 -3.25 1.41 1.96
N ASN A 186 -3.43 1.92 0.75
CA ASN A 186 -2.35 2.18 -0.21
C ASN A 186 -2.05 3.67 -0.40
N ARG A 187 -2.53 4.54 0.51
CA ARG A 187 -2.29 5.99 0.44
C ARG A 187 -0.80 6.36 0.45
N MET A 188 0.05 5.49 0.98
CA MET A 188 1.50 5.71 0.98
C MET A 188 2.11 5.75 -0.45
N GLU A 189 1.48 5.09 -1.42
CA GLU A 189 1.87 5.23 -2.84
C GLU A 189 1.58 6.65 -3.37
N ALA A 190 0.47 7.26 -2.93
CA ALA A 190 0.16 8.65 -3.28
C ALA A 190 1.17 9.62 -2.64
N VAL A 191 1.57 9.36 -1.38
CA VAL A 191 2.64 10.12 -0.71
C VAL A 191 3.94 10.01 -1.50
N GLN A 192 4.36 8.80 -1.90
CA GLN A 192 5.58 8.61 -2.68
C GLN A 192 5.52 9.36 -4.02
N ALA A 193 4.38 9.31 -4.71
CA ALA A 193 4.19 10.05 -5.96
C ALA A 193 4.28 11.57 -5.74
N LEU A 194 3.65 12.10 -4.69
CA LEU A 194 3.76 13.50 -4.30
C LEU A 194 5.20 13.92 -4.05
N LEU A 195 5.94 13.16 -3.24
CA LEU A 195 7.34 13.47 -2.89
C LEU A 195 8.21 13.52 -4.14
N THR A 196 8.07 12.53 -5.02
CA THR A 196 8.86 12.44 -6.26
C THR A 196 8.55 13.57 -7.23
N GLN A 197 7.28 13.96 -7.37
CA GLN A 197 6.85 14.97 -8.34
C GLN A 197 7.11 16.40 -7.88
N LYS A 198 6.89 16.68 -6.58
CA LYS A 198 6.88 18.07 -6.08
C LYS A 198 8.13 18.46 -5.32
N TYR A 199 8.76 17.51 -4.62
CA TYR A 199 9.84 17.81 -3.64
C TYR A 199 11.20 17.22 -4.00
N SER A 200 11.41 16.76 -5.22
CA SER A 200 12.66 16.11 -5.68
C SER A 200 13.86 17.05 -5.68
N LYS A 201 14.34 17.43 -4.48
CA LYS A 201 15.50 18.29 -4.24
C LYS A 201 16.57 17.54 -3.44
N ASN A 202 17.85 17.79 -3.75
CA ASN A 202 18.97 17.12 -3.08
C ASN A 202 19.26 17.62 -1.65
N ASN A 203 18.69 18.76 -1.26
CA ASN A 203 18.91 19.38 0.06
C ASN A 203 17.80 19.07 1.06
N ILE A 204 16.90 18.14 0.73
CA ILE A 204 15.80 17.70 1.59
C ILE A 204 15.86 16.18 1.71
N GLY A 205 15.75 15.66 2.93
CA GLY A 205 15.51 14.26 3.27
C GLY A 205 14.15 14.13 3.95
N ILE A 206 13.31 13.22 3.46
CA ILE A 206 11.97 12.99 4.02
C ILE A 206 11.79 11.49 4.23
N TYR A 207 11.23 11.13 5.38
CA TYR A 207 10.75 9.80 5.68
C TYR A 207 9.34 9.87 6.27
N VAL A 208 8.44 9.07 5.73
CA VAL A 208 7.06 8.95 6.19
C VAL A 208 6.75 7.48 6.39
N LYS A 209 6.14 7.11 7.52
CA LYS A 209 5.70 5.74 7.79
C LYS A 209 4.32 5.75 8.45
N GLN A 210 3.38 5.07 7.85
CA GLN A 210 2.05 4.85 8.43
C GLN A 210 2.14 3.72 9.46
N LEU A 211 1.79 4.00 10.71
CA LEU A 211 2.01 3.07 11.82
C LEU A 211 1.08 1.86 11.80
N SER A 212 -0.14 2.01 11.27
CA SER A 212 -1.13 0.93 11.18
C SER A 212 -0.79 -0.14 10.13
N THR A 213 -0.14 0.25 9.02
CA THR A 213 0.20 -0.65 7.91
C THR A 213 1.67 -1.01 7.85
N GLY A 214 2.54 -0.23 8.50
CA GLY A 214 3.97 -0.31 8.39
C GLY A 214 4.54 0.16 7.04
N GLN A 215 3.69 0.63 6.11
CA GLN A 215 4.13 1.13 4.82
C GLN A 215 4.85 2.47 4.96
N SER A 216 5.87 2.68 4.14
CA SER A 216 6.67 3.90 4.15
C SER A 216 6.83 4.51 2.75
N ALA A 217 7.12 5.80 2.74
CA ALA A 217 7.52 6.56 1.56
C ALA A 217 8.66 7.51 1.94
N GLY A 218 9.50 7.85 0.98
CA GLY A 218 10.62 8.73 1.29
C GLY A 218 11.25 9.39 0.08
N LEU A 219 12.04 10.41 0.39
CA LEU A 219 12.88 11.13 -0.56
C LEU A 219 14.23 11.39 0.10
N ASN A 220 15.34 10.91 -0.47
CA ASN A 220 16.67 11.01 0.13
C ASN A 220 16.66 10.64 1.62
N GLN A 221 15.87 9.70 2.02
CA GLN A 221 15.60 9.33 3.43
C GLN A 221 16.85 8.82 4.14
N ASP A 222 17.76 8.22 3.38
CA ASP A 222 19.06 7.68 3.77
C ASP A 222 20.21 8.67 3.68
N LYS A 223 19.95 9.91 3.21
CA LYS A 223 20.95 10.96 3.14
C LYS A 223 21.32 11.44 4.54
N VAL A 224 22.63 11.53 4.79
CA VAL A 224 23.17 12.01 6.05
C VAL A 224 23.10 13.54 6.14
N PHE A 225 22.60 14.02 7.27
CA PHE A 225 22.55 15.43 7.65
C PHE A 225 23.12 15.63 9.05
N TYR A 226 23.62 16.83 9.33
CA TYR A 226 23.83 17.27 10.71
C TYR A 226 22.46 17.50 11.36
N SER A 227 22.12 16.72 12.37
CA SER A 227 20.78 16.66 12.93
C SER A 227 20.42 17.74 13.95
N ALA A 228 21.37 18.57 14.32
CA ALA A 228 21.19 19.61 15.34
C ALA A 228 20.52 19.04 16.62
N SER A 229 19.38 19.60 17.04
CA SER A 229 18.65 19.16 18.24
C SER A 229 17.76 17.95 18.03
N ILE A 230 17.66 17.39 16.83
CA ILE A 230 17.01 16.08 16.64
C ILE A 230 17.79 14.98 17.39
N ALA A 231 19.11 15.13 17.54
CA ALA A 231 19.93 14.23 18.35
C ALA A 231 19.56 14.20 19.86
N LYS A 232 18.56 14.95 20.29
CA LYS A 232 17.96 14.83 21.64
C LYS A 232 16.91 13.70 21.72
N LEU A 233 16.41 13.20 20.58
CA LEU A 233 15.47 12.06 20.56
C LEU A 233 16.07 10.80 21.18
N PRO A 234 17.26 10.32 20.79
CA PRO A 234 17.86 9.16 21.43
C PRO A 234 18.14 9.36 22.93
N ILE A 235 18.46 10.59 23.38
CA ILE A 235 18.62 10.90 24.81
C ILE A 235 17.28 10.71 25.52
N LEU A 236 16.21 11.29 24.99
CA LEU A 236 14.87 11.22 25.54
C LEU A 236 14.34 9.77 25.54
N TYR A 237 14.57 9.03 24.47
CA TYR A 237 14.20 7.60 24.38
C TYR A 237 14.88 6.80 25.50
N TYR A 238 16.18 6.94 25.65
CA TYR A 238 16.94 6.21 26.67
C TYR A 238 16.49 6.57 28.09
N VAL A 239 16.18 7.85 28.34
CA VAL A 239 15.65 8.30 29.65
C VAL A 239 14.32 7.63 29.95
N GLN A 240 13.40 7.55 28.99
CA GLN A 240 12.12 6.86 29.15
C GLN A 240 12.32 5.38 29.38
N GLU A 241 13.27 4.76 28.67
CA GLU A 241 13.62 3.34 28.83
C GLU A 241 14.06 3.05 30.29
N GLN A 242 14.92 3.90 30.84
CA GLN A 242 15.36 3.75 32.24
C GLN A 242 14.23 3.98 33.24
N ILE A 243 13.27 4.85 32.93
CA ILE A 243 12.06 5.06 33.74
C ILE A 243 11.18 3.79 33.67
N ASN A 244 10.92 3.26 32.48
CA ASN A 244 10.11 2.05 32.29
C ASN A 244 10.75 0.83 32.95
N ALA A 245 12.08 0.72 32.95
CA ALA A 245 12.83 -0.30 33.66
C ALA A 245 12.88 -0.11 35.20
N GLY A 246 12.33 0.99 35.72
CA GLY A 246 12.33 1.31 37.16
C GLY A 246 13.74 1.62 37.73
N GLN A 247 14.70 1.96 36.88
CA GLN A 247 16.05 2.34 37.32
C GLN A 247 16.12 3.79 37.83
N ILE A 248 15.30 4.64 37.28
CA ILE A 248 15.12 6.05 37.65
C ILE A 248 13.62 6.39 37.65
N ASP A 249 13.27 7.50 38.28
CA ASP A 249 11.91 8.05 38.26
C ASP A 249 11.92 9.56 37.97
N LEU A 250 10.78 10.12 37.66
CA LEU A 250 10.61 11.54 37.33
C LEU A 250 11.06 12.48 38.44
N THR A 251 11.03 12.04 39.71
CA THR A 251 11.42 12.82 40.91
C THR A 251 12.91 12.73 41.20
N THR A 252 13.63 11.80 40.53
CA THR A 252 15.10 11.68 40.64
C THR A 252 15.75 13.02 40.32
N LYS A 253 16.65 13.46 41.18
CA LYS A 253 17.30 14.76 41.03
C LYS A 253 18.76 14.61 40.64
N VAL A 254 19.21 15.51 39.77
CA VAL A 254 20.60 15.61 39.32
C VAL A 254 21.10 17.04 39.50
N LYS A 255 22.41 17.18 39.81
CA LYS A 255 23.01 18.45 40.15
C LYS A 255 23.61 19.14 38.92
N TYR A 256 23.32 20.41 38.71
CA TYR A 256 23.91 21.21 37.66
C TYR A 256 25.32 21.70 38.04
N THR A 257 26.36 20.98 37.61
CA THR A 257 27.76 21.31 37.88
C THR A 257 28.50 21.69 36.58
N ALA A 258 29.70 22.25 36.69
CA ALA A 258 30.50 22.58 35.52
C ALA A 258 30.91 21.33 34.73
N GLU A 259 31.18 20.24 35.41
CA GLU A 259 31.58 18.94 34.80
C GLU A 259 30.48 18.38 33.94
N SER A 260 29.19 18.55 34.31
CA SER A 260 28.05 18.07 33.55
C SER A 260 27.85 18.79 32.21
N MET A 261 28.66 19.84 31.93
CA MET A 261 28.60 20.59 30.67
C MET A 261 29.80 20.33 29.77
N VAL A 262 30.80 19.54 30.21
CA VAL A 262 32.05 19.34 29.46
C VAL A 262 32.34 17.86 29.25
N PHE A 263 31.82 17.31 28.14
CA PHE A 263 32.08 15.95 27.68
C PHE A 263 31.92 15.86 26.15
N PRO A 264 32.49 14.86 25.49
CA PRO A 264 32.26 14.67 24.04
C PRO A 264 30.78 14.57 23.69
N GLY A 265 30.30 15.38 22.74
CA GLY A 265 28.90 15.44 22.37
C GLY A 265 28.00 16.35 23.22
N ALA A 266 28.56 17.06 24.23
CA ALA A 266 27.80 18.07 24.96
C ALA A 266 27.32 19.21 24.05
N TYR A 267 26.08 19.67 24.29
CA TYR A 267 25.54 20.85 23.60
C TYR A 267 26.15 22.15 24.14
N VAL A 268 26.27 23.15 23.25
CA VAL A 268 26.75 24.47 23.65
C VAL A 268 25.79 25.11 24.66
N VAL A 269 26.25 25.42 25.84
CA VAL A 269 25.45 25.93 26.95
C VAL A 269 24.73 27.25 26.58
N GLY A 270 25.35 28.12 25.79
CA GLY A 270 24.76 29.38 25.31
C GLY A 270 23.64 29.24 24.28
N GLY A 271 23.32 28.01 23.81
CA GLY A 271 22.30 27.77 22.80
C GLY A 271 20.87 27.79 23.36
N SER A 272 19.99 26.98 22.76
CA SER A 272 18.54 26.94 23.07
C SER A 272 18.24 26.63 24.54
N GLY A 273 17.04 27.06 24.97
CA GLY A 273 16.46 26.76 26.27
C GLY A 273 16.59 27.87 27.30
N SER A 274 15.89 27.69 28.42
CA SER A 274 15.70 28.70 29.46
C SER A 274 16.49 28.43 30.76
N LEU A 275 17.10 27.24 30.91
CA LEU A 275 17.95 26.98 32.08
C LEU A 275 19.16 27.93 32.12
N SER A 276 19.63 28.18 33.34
CA SER A 276 20.82 29.04 33.56
C SER A 276 21.98 28.63 32.64
N LYS A 277 22.59 29.59 32.01
CA LYS A 277 23.79 29.33 31.16
C LYS A 277 25.08 29.24 31.98
N THR A 278 24.98 29.41 33.31
CA THR A 278 26.08 29.23 34.24
C THR A 278 25.70 28.17 35.27
N PRO A 279 26.56 27.17 35.52
CA PRO A 279 26.33 26.16 36.55
C PRO A 279 26.01 26.81 37.91
N ASP A 280 24.86 26.42 38.46
CA ASP A 280 24.34 27.03 39.69
C ASP A 280 24.38 26.10 40.92
N ASN A 281 24.86 24.87 40.72
CA ASN A 281 24.92 23.83 41.72
C ASN A 281 23.60 23.44 42.35
N LYS A 282 22.44 23.80 41.73
CA LYS A 282 21.12 23.35 42.15
C LYS A 282 20.84 21.96 41.62
N GLU A 283 19.86 21.32 42.22
CA GLU A 283 19.30 20.09 41.79
C GLU A 283 18.04 20.32 40.95
N TYR A 284 17.92 19.56 39.86
CA TYR A 284 16.81 19.59 38.93
C TYR A 284 16.22 18.16 38.83
N SER A 285 14.90 18.02 38.85
CA SER A 285 14.26 16.73 38.66
C SER A 285 14.35 16.27 37.21
N LEU A 286 14.29 14.95 36.98
CA LEU A 286 14.24 14.43 35.60
C LEU A 286 12.99 14.89 34.89
N GLU A 287 11.85 15.02 35.58
CA GLU A 287 10.62 15.61 35.04
C GLU A 287 10.87 17.00 34.44
N GLU A 288 11.51 17.90 35.19
CA GLU A 288 11.85 19.26 34.73
C GLU A 288 12.78 19.19 33.52
N LEU A 289 13.83 18.37 33.57
CA LEU A 289 14.82 18.24 32.50
C LEU A 289 14.23 17.65 31.22
N ILE A 290 13.35 16.64 31.31
CA ILE A 290 12.62 16.08 30.17
C ILE A 290 11.76 17.17 29.52
N ASN A 291 10.94 17.89 30.32
CA ASN A 291 10.11 18.98 29.81
C ASN A 291 10.92 20.05 29.10
N LYS A 292 12.02 20.46 29.67
CA LYS A 292 12.89 21.50 29.07
C LYS A 292 13.57 21.01 27.79
N THR A 293 14.01 19.76 27.76
CA THR A 293 14.61 19.15 26.57
C THR A 293 13.58 19.00 25.46
N ALA A 294 12.38 18.49 25.76
CA ALA A 294 11.32 18.26 24.78
C ALA A 294 10.70 19.58 24.29
N LYS A 295 10.23 20.42 25.21
CA LYS A 295 9.41 21.59 24.89
C LYS A 295 10.18 22.83 24.48
N GLU A 296 11.38 23.05 25.03
CA GLU A 296 12.22 24.23 24.76
C GLU A 296 13.47 23.89 23.97
N SER A 297 13.70 22.60 23.71
CA SER A 297 14.98 22.12 23.14
C SER A 297 16.18 22.58 23.95
N ASP A 298 16.05 22.63 25.30
CA ASP A 298 17.08 23.22 26.19
C ASP A 298 18.37 22.39 26.16
N ASN A 299 19.49 23.08 25.87
CA ASN A 299 20.82 22.47 25.74
C ASN A 299 21.37 22.04 27.10
N VAL A 300 21.14 22.85 28.16
CA VAL A 300 21.63 22.56 29.51
C VAL A 300 20.88 21.32 30.06
N ALA A 301 19.55 21.29 29.94
CA ALA A 301 18.77 20.15 30.33
C ALA A 301 19.20 18.86 29.61
N SER A 302 19.41 18.93 28.28
CA SER A 302 19.88 17.80 27.49
C SER A 302 21.28 17.34 27.96
N ASN A 303 22.20 18.26 28.30
CA ASN A 303 23.50 17.89 28.83
C ASN A 303 23.40 17.19 30.19
N LEU A 304 22.51 17.66 31.07
CA LEU A 304 22.29 17.01 32.37
C LEU A 304 21.77 15.60 32.20
N LEU A 305 20.75 15.39 31.33
CA LEU A 305 20.24 14.05 31.00
C LEU A 305 21.36 13.17 30.41
N SER A 306 22.14 13.71 29.49
CA SER A 306 23.27 12.99 28.86
C SER A 306 24.35 12.63 29.85
N TYR A 307 24.70 13.53 30.76
CA TYR A 307 25.78 13.31 31.72
C TYR A 307 25.39 12.25 32.78
N TYR A 308 24.19 12.37 33.35
CA TYR A 308 23.77 11.56 34.50
C TYR A 308 23.04 10.28 34.11
N VAL A 309 22.21 10.27 33.04
CA VAL A 309 21.37 9.14 32.69
C VAL A 309 22.01 8.31 31.58
N THR A 310 22.47 8.93 30.49
CA THR A 310 23.14 8.18 29.41
C THR A 310 24.65 7.96 29.68
N HIS A 311 25.15 8.32 30.86
CA HIS A 311 26.56 8.24 31.24
C HIS A 311 27.53 8.77 30.18
N ARG A 312 27.15 9.90 29.55
CA ARG A 312 27.91 10.55 28.48
C ARG A 312 28.00 9.73 27.21
N PHE A 313 26.87 9.06 26.90
CA PHE A 313 26.72 8.17 25.73
C PHE A 313 27.61 6.94 25.80
N ASP A 314 27.54 6.22 26.91
CA ASP A 314 28.29 4.98 27.09
C ASP A 314 27.87 3.85 26.13
N LYS A 315 28.52 2.71 26.24
CA LYS A 315 28.29 1.58 25.35
C LYS A 315 26.87 0.99 25.45
N ASP A 316 26.27 1.05 26.64
CA ASP A 316 24.90 0.54 26.84
C ASP A 316 23.91 1.47 26.12
N PHE A 317 24.11 2.78 26.23
CA PHE A 317 23.34 3.75 25.43
C PHE A 317 23.54 3.51 23.92
N GLU A 318 24.80 3.42 23.44
CA GLU A 318 25.09 3.20 22.01
C GLU A 318 24.44 1.90 21.50
N GLN A 319 24.46 0.84 22.29
CA GLN A 319 23.87 -0.44 21.91
C GLN A 319 22.36 -0.34 21.81
N ILE A 320 21.66 0.21 22.80
CA ILE A 320 20.21 0.36 22.81
C ILE A 320 19.74 1.22 21.62
N ILE A 321 20.43 2.34 21.35
CA ILE A 321 20.06 3.19 20.22
C ILE A 321 20.30 2.48 18.88
N THR A 322 21.38 1.71 18.77
CA THR A 322 21.68 0.92 17.57
C THR A 322 20.64 -0.20 17.36
N ASP A 323 20.25 -0.92 18.41
CA ASP A 323 19.25 -1.98 18.35
C ASP A 323 17.87 -1.46 17.90
N VAL A 324 17.52 -0.24 18.34
CA VAL A 324 16.24 0.41 17.98
C VAL A 324 16.22 0.91 16.53
N THR A 325 17.32 1.48 16.07
CA THR A 325 17.36 2.18 14.76
C THR A 325 18.04 1.37 13.66
N ASP A 326 18.55 0.19 13.97
CA ASP A 326 19.43 -0.62 13.10
C ASP A 326 20.59 0.22 12.50
N SER A 327 20.99 1.26 13.24
CA SER A 327 22.00 2.22 12.79
C SER A 327 22.75 2.87 13.97
N LYS A 328 24.03 3.09 13.77
CA LYS A 328 24.81 3.85 14.75
C LYS A 328 24.48 5.33 14.64
N TRP A 329 24.05 5.95 15.74
CA TRP A 329 23.88 7.40 15.84
C TRP A 329 25.05 8.04 16.60
N ASP A 330 25.93 8.71 15.88
CA ASP A 330 27.08 9.38 16.50
C ASP A 330 26.63 10.67 17.22
N MET A 331 26.65 10.63 18.55
CA MET A 331 26.23 11.74 19.40
C MET A 331 27.25 12.91 19.44
N VAL A 332 28.47 12.71 18.94
CA VAL A 332 29.52 13.73 18.87
C VAL A 332 29.38 14.55 17.58
N THR A 333 29.33 13.88 16.43
CA THR A 333 29.12 14.56 15.13
C THR A 333 27.66 14.94 14.92
N ARG A 334 26.73 14.26 15.57
CA ARG A 334 25.26 14.40 15.41
C ARG A 334 24.82 14.25 13.97
N GLU A 335 25.47 13.34 13.25
CA GLU A 335 25.08 12.98 11.90
C GLU A 335 24.07 11.84 11.93
N THR A 336 22.99 11.98 11.17
CA THR A 336 21.95 10.96 11.01
C THR A 336 21.14 11.19 9.74
N THR A 337 20.17 10.34 9.46
CA THR A 337 19.28 10.43 8.31
C THR A 337 17.84 10.69 8.73
N ALA A 338 16.99 11.10 7.79
CA ALA A 338 15.57 11.29 8.06
C ALA A 338 14.90 9.96 8.48
N GLU A 339 15.31 8.85 7.89
CA GLU A 339 14.80 7.52 8.20
C GLU A 339 15.16 7.09 9.63
N VAL A 340 16.43 7.17 10.02
CA VAL A 340 16.90 6.83 11.36
C VAL A 340 16.21 7.67 12.44
N ALA A 341 16.04 8.96 12.18
CA ALA A 341 15.35 9.85 13.11
C ALA A 341 13.85 9.56 13.20
N GLY A 342 13.23 9.20 12.07
CA GLY A 342 11.83 8.74 12.02
C GLY A 342 11.61 7.42 12.78
N THR A 343 12.51 6.45 12.62
CA THR A 343 12.49 5.18 13.36
C THR A 343 12.66 5.42 14.88
N MET A 344 13.52 6.35 15.28
CA MET A 344 13.64 6.72 16.69
C MET A 344 12.36 7.37 17.24
N MET A 345 11.66 8.18 16.45
CA MET A 345 10.38 8.77 16.85
C MET A 345 9.27 7.73 16.93
N GLU A 346 9.26 6.74 16.01
CA GLU A 346 8.38 5.59 16.09
C GLU A 346 8.60 4.79 17.38
N ALA A 347 9.85 4.52 17.73
CA ALA A 347 10.19 3.82 18.96
C ALA A 347 9.73 4.57 20.22
N LEU A 348 9.81 5.91 20.22
CA LEU A 348 9.25 6.76 21.29
C LEU A 348 7.72 6.64 21.36
N TYR A 349 7.05 6.51 20.21
CA TYR A 349 5.61 6.31 20.16
C TYR A 349 5.22 4.94 20.72
N GLU A 350 5.93 3.88 20.34
CA GLU A 350 5.70 2.52 20.84
C GLU A 350 6.02 2.35 22.33
N GLN A 351 7.04 3.08 22.79
CA GLN A 351 7.44 3.09 24.21
C GLN A 351 6.43 3.78 25.10
N GLU A 352 5.65 4.71 24.54
CA GLU A 352 4.71 5.56 25.27
C GLU A 352 5.38 6.37 26.42
N GLY A 353 4.58 6.90 27.34
CA GLY A 353 5.05 7.50 28.58
C GLY A 353 5.33 9.00 28.52
N TYR A 354 5.95 9.50 29.60
CA TYR A 354 6.05 10.93 29.90
C TYR A 354 6.82 11.75 28.86
N VAL A 355 7.83 11.13 28.23
CA VAL A 355 8.61 11.79 27.17
C VAL A 355 7.73 12.09 25.95
N LEU A 356 6.97 11.10 25.47
CA LEU A 356 6.07 11.28 24.34
C LEU A 356 5.01 12.35 24.64
N GLU A 357 4.39 12.32 25.85
CA GLU A 357 3.46 13.34 26.31
C GLU A 357 4.09 14.75 26.30
N SER A 358 5.35 14.86 26.69
CA SER A 358 6.08 16.13 26.70
C SER A 358 6.33 16.70 25.30
N LEU A 359 6.37 15.85 24.25
CA LEU A 359 6.54 16.26 22.86
C LEU A 359 5.22 16.72 22.20
N LEU A 360 4.04 16.47 22.82
CA LEU A 360 2.73 16.89 22.32
C LEU A 360 2.43 18.39 22.47
N SER A 361 3.22 19.12 23.26
CA SER A 361 3.02 20.55 23.49
C SER A 361 4.36 21.25 23.68
N THR A 362 4.85 21.85 22.63
CA THR A 362 6.15 22.49 22.58
C THR A 362 6.06 23.99 22.28
N GLN A 363 7.14 24.73 22.46
CA GLN A 363 7.21 26.15 22.04
C GLN A 363 7.22 26.35 20.53
N PHE A 364 7.26 25.25 19.75
CA PHE A 364 7.46 25.25 18.31
C PHE A 364 6.21 24.79 17.51
N ASP A 365 5.08 24.58 18.20
CA ASP A 365 3.85 24.04 17.59
C ASP A 365 3.24 24.94 16.49
N ASN A 366 3.61 26.23 16.45
CA ASN A 366 3.14 27.17 15.46
C ASN A 366 4.03 27.28 14.21
N GLN A 367 4.91 26.33 14.00
CA GLN A 367 5.84 26.29 12.86
C GLN A 367 6.15 24.85 12.44
N ARG A 368 6.73 24.66 11.25
CA ARG A 368 7.17 23.36 10.69
C ARG A 368 6.03 22.36 10.58
N ILE A 369 6.22 21.10 11.05
CA ILE A 369 5.26 20.00 10.84
C ILE A 369 3.92 20.30 11.53
N SER A 370 3.92 20.74 12.76
CA SER A 370 2.68 20.90 13.54
C SER A 370 1.82 22.08 13.09
N LYS A 371 2.42 23.06 12.40
CA LYS A 371 1.69 24.22 11.90
C LYS A 371 0.61 23.82 10.89
N ASP A 372 -0.63 24.26 11.11
CA ASP A 372 -1.79 24.05 10.25
C ASP A 372 -2.29 22.57 10.17
N ILE A 373 -1.76 21.67 11.02
CA ILE A 373 -2.29 20.31 11.20
C ILE A 373 -3.35 20.33 12.31
N ALA A 374 -4.55 19.81 11.98
CA ALA A 374 -5.72 19.91 12.85
C ALA A 374 -5.77 18.87 13.99
N VAL A 375 -4.87 17.91 14.00
CA VAL A 375 -4.77 16.83 15.00
C VAL A 375 -3.55 17.01 15.88
N PRO A 376 -3.45 16.35 17.06
CA PRO A 376 -2.26 16.40 17.89
C PRO A 376 -1.01 15.97 17.13
N VAL A 377 0.12 16.61 17.40
CA VAL A 377 1.42 16.31 16.84
C VAL A 377 2.46 16.27 17.95
N ALA A 378 3.06 15.12 18.20
CA ALA A 378 4.22 15.01 19.07
C ALA A 378 5.47 15.21 18.21
N HIS A 379 6.26 16.25 18.49
CA HIS A 379 7.38 16.56 17.59
C HIS A 379 8.62 17.09 18.29
N LYS A 380 9.76 16.94 17.61
CA LYS A 380 11.05 17.51 18.02
C LYS A 380 11.69 18.22 16.86
N ILE A 381 12.05 19.49 17.10
CA ILE A 381 12.73 20.31 16.10
C ILE A 381 14.27 20.18 16.21
N GLY A 382 14.93 20.40 15.06
CA GLY A 382 16.37 20.65 14.95
C GLY A 382 16.64 21.96 14.21
N ASP A 383 17.48 22.81 14.79
CA ASP A 383 17.78 24.13 14.23
C ASP A 383 19.26 24.49 14.48
N ALA A 384 19.99 24.77 13.44
CA ALA A 384 21.35 25.34 13.52
C ALA A 384 21.73 25.93 12.16
N ASP A 385 22.19 27.17 12.14
CA ASP A 385 22.62 27.86 10.93
C ASP A 385 21.69 27.63 9.71
N ASP A 386 22.17 26.88 8.72
CA ASP A 386 21.46 26.59 7.49
C ASP A 386 20.50 25.39 7.60
N VAL A 387 20.63 24.54 8.64
CA VAL A 387 19.81 23.34 8.77
C VAL A 387 18.54 23.60 9.60
N LYS A 388 17.42 23.07 9.11
CA LYS A 388 16.11 23.13 9.77
C LYS A 388 15.44 21.78 9.62
N HIS A 389 15.07 21.17 10.74
CA HIS A 389 14.52 19.84 10.79
C HIS A 389 13.28 19.80 11.67
N ASP A 390 12.45 18.80 11.45
CA ASP A 390 11.38 18.42 12.36
C ASP A 390 11.05 16.94 12.20
N VAL A 391 10.83 16.23 13.31
CA VAL A 391 10.49 14.81 13.35
C VAL A 391 9.29 14.64 14.26
N ALA A 392 8.25 14.00 13.77
CA ALA A 392 6.95 13.99 14.42
C ALA A 392 6.20 12.65 14.34
N ILE A 393 5.31 12.44 15.32
CA ILE A 393 4.12 11.58 15.19
C ILE A 393 2.93 12.49 14.95
N VAL A 394 2.21 12.29 13.86
CA VAL A 394 0.95 12.95 13.55
C VAL A 394 -0.19 12.01 13.89
N TYR A 395 -1.06 12.40 14.82
CA TYR A 395 -2.18 11.56 15.32
C TYR A 395 -3.42 11.71 14.44
N ALA A 396 -3.26 11.43 13.12
CA ALA A 396 -4.38 11.30 12.20
C ALA A 396 -5.24 10.07 12.53
N GLU A 397 -6.32 9.82 11.78
CA GLU A 397 -7.13 8.60 11.94
C GLU A 397 -6.27 7.33 11.90
N SER A 398 -5.31 7.28 10.97
CA SER A 398 -4.21 6.34 10.98
C SER A 398 -2.92 7.11 11.31
N PRO A 399 -2.38 7.02 12.54
CA PRO A 399 -1.19 7.76 12.94
C PRO A 399 0.02 7.42 12.05
N PHE A 400 0.87 8.44 11.83
CA PHE A 400 2.06 8.27 11.02
C PHE A 400 3.26 9.04 11.56
N VAL A 401 4.45 8.50 11.29
CA VAL A 401 5.73 9.19 11.47
C VAL A 401 5.96 10.12 10.29
N LEU A 402 6.43 11.32 10.56
CA LEU A 402 6.94 12.25 9.54
C LEU A 402 8.27 12.84 10.00
N SER A 403 9.33 12.56 9.27
CA SER A 403 10.68 13.10 9.51
C SER A 403 11.13 13.91 8.31
N ILE A 404 11.44 15.19 8.54
CA ILE A 404 11.88 16.12 7.50
C ILE A 404 13.19 16.77 7.90
N PHE A 405 14.22 16.52 7.11
CA PHE A 405 15.56 17.10 7.24
C PHE A 405 15.84 18.03 6.08
N THR A 406 16.37 19.21 6.35
CA THR A 406 16.65 20.19 5.28
C THR A 406 17.97 20.91 5.50
N ASP A 407 18.61 21.31 4.40
CA ASP A 407 19.74 22.22 4.33
C ASP A 407 19.32 23.43 3.50
N LYS A 408 19.54 24.64 4.00
CA LYS A 408 19.18 25.92 3.36
C LYS A 408 17.72 26.00 2.92
N SER A 409 16.82 25.62 3.82
CA SER A 409 15.37 25.68 3.61
C SER A 409 14.69 26.58 4.65
N SER A 410 13.37 26.72 4.57
CA SER A 410 12.56 27.50 5.49
C SER A 410 11.63 26.64 6.33
N TYR A 411 11.14 27.19 7.44
CA TYR A 411 10.08 26.54 8.23
C TYR A 411 8.80 26.38 7.42
N ASP A 412 8.47 27.35 6.56
CA ASP A 412 7.28 27.28 5.71
C ASP A 412 7.38 26.18 4.66
N GLU A 413 8.58 25.86 4.13
CA GLU A 413 8.75 24.72 3.24
C GLU A 413 8.47 23.39 3.96
N ILE A 414 8.96 23.23 5.20
CA ILE A 414 8.64 22.07 6.05
C ILE A 414 7.13 21.99 6.31
N THR A 415 6.50 23.12 6.64
CA THR A 415 5.05 23.22 6.84
C THR A 415 4.28 22.79 5.58
N GLN A 416 4.71 23.24 4.40
CA GLN A 416 4.03 22.88 3.15
C GLN A 416 4.16 21.38 2.85
N ILE A 417 5.34 20.79 3.02
CA ILE A 417 5.56 19.34 2.87
C ILE A 417 4.64 18.58 3.82
N ALA A 418 4.61 18.98 5.09
CA ALA A 418 3.81 18.32 6.12
C ALA A 418 2.30 18.38 5.80
N ASN A 419 1.79 19.55 5.40
CA ASN A 419 0.37 19.73 5.06
C ASN A 419 -0.04 18.96 3.82
N ASP A 420 0.81 18.88 2.79
CA ASP A 420 0.53 18.10 1.59
C ASP A 420 0.44 16.59 1.92
N ILE A 421 1.37 16.07 2.75
CA ILE A 421 1.36 14.68 3.19
C ILE A 421 0.13 14.41 4.08
N TYR A 422 -0.13 15.29 5.05
CA TYR A 422 -1.30 15.19 5.93
C TYR A 422 -2.61 15.22 5.12
N GLY A 423 -2.67 16.03 4.05
CA GLY A 423 -3.82 16.08 3.16
C GLY A 423 -4.18 14.74 2.51
N ILE A 424 -3.20 13.84 2.33
CA ILE A 424 -3.38 12.48 1.80
C ILE A 424 -3.73 11.49 2.92
N LEU A 425 -3.09 11.61 4.09
CA LEU A 425 -3.14 10.60 5.15
C LEU A 425 -4.21 10.85 6.24
N LYS A 426 -4.84 12.05 6.25
CA LYS A 426 -5.90 12.41 7.22
C LYS A 426 -7.18 11.59 7.06
#